data_b49bf0e3e09c7392e70dd2955864a545
#
_entry.id   b49bf0e3e09c7392e70dd2955864a545
#
_cell.length_a   1.000
_cell.length_b   1.000
_cell.length_c   1.000
_cell.angle_alpha   90.00
_cell.angle_beta   90.00
_cell.angle_gamma   90.00
#
_symmetry.space_group_name_H-M   'P 1'
#
loop_
_entity.id
_entity.type
_entity.pdbx_description
1 polymer ?
#
loop_
_entity_poly.entity_id
_entity_poly.type
_entity_poly.pdbx_seq_one_letter_code
_entity_poly.pdbx_strand_id
1 'polypeptide(L)'
;MLHRLLVVITMTGAAGLAFTPDALAQQPAPKAQLKAQPKAQPKAQETLSPAPAEQREQPQLLYAPWTKVCQTSPEPNPKHVCFTGKGGRLESGEPVVGAVVIAPEGQEKKVLRVTVPLGVSLPPGTRVIIDEGQPMAGPYVMCVPGGCMADYEVSDELIGAMKKGQTMHVQGINEAGQPISIPLPLAEFAKAFDGPPSDPKTVVEQQKQLQEELQKRAEEARKKLEGAQTAPPR
;
A
#
# COMPACT_ATOMS: atom_id res chain seq x y z
N MET A 1 -20.66 22.14 -49.77
CA MET A 1 -19.59 21.79 -50.72
C MET A 1 -18.64 20.90 -49.97
N LEU A 2 -18.85 19.69 -49.96
CA LEU A 2 -18.38 18.50 -50.68
C LEU A 2 -16.89 18.48 -50.94
N HIS A 3 -16.13 17.63 -50.25
CA HIS A 3 -15.13 16.75 -50.87
C HIS A 3 -14.92 15.50 -50.00
N ARG A 4 -15.51 14.41 -50.45
CA ARG A 4 -15.21 13.03 -50.04
C ARG A 4 -13.92 12.62 -50.78
N LEU A 5 -12.93 12.11 -50.06
CA LEU A 5 -11.83 11.36 -50.68
C LEU A 5 -11.93 9.91 -50.23
N LEU A 6 -12.38 9.06 -51.14
CA LEU A 6 -12.32 7.62 -51.07
C LEU A 6 -10.89 7.18 -51.50
N VAL A 7 -10.19 6.45 -50.67
CA VAL A 7 -8.97 5.71 -51.08
C VAL A 7 -9.31 4.23 -51.03
N VAL A 8 -9.42 3.65 -52.21
CA VAL A 8 -9.49 2.21 -52.45
C VAL A 8 -8.06 1.70 -52.52
N ILE A 9 -7.67 0.77 -51.66
CA ILE A 9 -6.42 0.00 -51.78
C ILE A 9 -6.80 -1.45 -52.11
N THR A 10 -6.46 -1.84 -53.32
CA THR A 10 -6.58 -3.16 -53.90
C THR A 10 -5.61 -4.16 -53.31
N MET A 11 -6.08 -5.30 -52.94
CA MET A 11 -5.30 -6.50 -52.60
C MET A 11 -4.76 -7.18 -53.85
N THR A 12 -3.53 -7.56 -53.86
CA THR A 12 -3.02 -8.64 -54.73
C THR A 12 -1.84 -9.35 -54.05
N GLY A 13 -1.83 -10.67 -54.09
CA GLY A 13 -0.62 -11.48 -54.13
C GLY A 13 -0.44 -12.52 -53.07
N ALA A 14 -0.96 -13.72 -53.34
CA ALA A 14 -0.65 -14.95 -52.64
C ALA A 14 0.77 -15.45 -52.98
N ALA A 15 1.49 -15.96 -51.99
CA ALA A 15 2.57 -16.94 -52.22
C ALA A 15 2.59 -17.88 -51.00
N GLY A 16 2.13 -19.10 -51.18
CA GLY A 16 2.19 -20.18 -50.24
C GLY A 16 3.63 -20.73 -50.17
N LEU A 17 4.14 -20.95 -48.97
CA LEU A 17 5.29 -21.80 -48.68
C LEU A 17 4.81 -22.92 -47.75
N ALA A 18 4.73 -24.13 -48.30
CA ALA A 18 4.48 -25.35 -47.59
C ALA A 18 5.73 -25.73 -46.75
N PHE A 19 5.60 -25.78 -45.45
CA PHE A 19 6.57 -26.41 -44.56
C PHE A 19 6.15 -27.85 -44.29
N THR A 20 7.01 -28.78 -44.72
CA THR A 20 6.93 -30.21 -44.38
C THR A 20 7.43 -30.42 -42.95
N PRO A 21 6.76 -31.25 -42.10
CA PRO A 21 7.30 -31.59 -40.80
C PRO A 21 8.35 -32.69 -40.93
N ASP A 22 9.59 -32.37 -40.54
CA ASP A 22 10.68 -33.36 -40.38
C ASP A 22 10.40 -34.21 -39.15
N ALA A 23 10.26 -35.51 -39.37
CA ALA A 23 10.10 -36.51 -38.32
C ALA A 23 11.47 -36.82 -37.67
N LEU A 24 11.72 -36.23 -36.50
CA LEU A 24 12.88 -36.60 -35.67
C LEU A 24 12.58 -37.93 -34.96
N ALA A 25 13.31 -38.95 -35.39
CA ALA A 25 13.31 -40.30 -34.82
C ALA A 25 13.73 -40.27 -33.33
N GLN A 26 12.93 -40.89 -32.49
CA GLN A 26 13.23 -41.16 -31.08
C GLN A 26 14.34 -42.20 -30.99
N GLN A 27 15.50 -41.83 -30.46
CA GLN A 27 16.52 -42.77 -30.02
C GLN A 27 16.15 -43.34 -28.63
N PRO A 28 16.24 -44.65 -28.40
CA PRO A 28 16.01 -45.22 -27.06
C PRO A 28 17.20 -44.96 -26.14
N ALA A 29 16.93 -44.46 -24.94
CA ALA A 29 17.91 -44.23 -23.89
C ALA A 29 18.56 -45.53 -23.38
N PRO A 30 19.88 -45.57 -23.12
CA PRO A 30 20.55 -46.72 -22.54
C PRO A 30 20.17 -46.89 -21.07
N LYS A 31 19.82 -48.15 -20.71
CA LYS A 31 19.59 -48.58 -19.32
C LYS A 31 20.89 -48.49 -18.53
N ALA A 32 20.99 -47.51 -17.65
CA ALA A 32 22.06 -47.44 -16.66
C ALA A 32 21.76 -48.41 -15.51
N GLN A 33 22.65 -49.39 -15.30
CA GLN A 33 22.64 -50.29 -14.16
C GLN A 33 22.97 -49.57 -12.88
N LEU A 34 22.08 -49.60 -11.91
CA LEU A 34 22.32 -49.11 -10.54
C LEU A 34 23.31 -50.07 -9.86
N LYS A 35 24.56 -49.66 -9.69
CA LYS A 35 25.46 -50.24 -8.70
C LYS A 35 25.07 -49.72 -7.32
N ALA A 36 24.74 -50.67 -6.43
CA ALA A 36 24.48 -50.40 -5.02
C ALA A 36 25.69 -49.73 -4.35
N GLN A 37 25.53 -48.53 -3.83
CA GLN A 37 26.48 -47.89 -2.89
C GLN A 37 26.13 -48.24 -1.45
N PRO A 38 27.13 -48.42 -0.55
CA PRO A 38 26.91 -48.75 0.85
C PRO A 38 26.24 -47.59 1.61
N LYS A 39 25.32 -47.94 2.50
CA LYS A 39 24.66 -47.00 3.43
C LYS A 39 25.70 -46.27 4.28
N ALA A 40 25.88 -44.98 4.03
CA ALA A 40 26.51 -44.07 5.00
C ALA A 40 25.47 -43.69 6.07
N GLN A 41 25.84 -43.87 7.33
CA GLN A 41 25.05 -43.47 8.49
C GLN A 41 24.85 -41.94 8.46
N PRO A 42 23.65 -41.40 8.82
CA PRO A 42 23.45 -39.97 8.97
C PRO A 42 24.23 -39.49 10.20
N LYS A 43 25.26 -38.68 10.01
CA LYS A 43 25.79 -37.82 11.06
C LYS A 43 24.65 -36.88 11.50
N ALA A 44 24.43 -36.88 12.82
CA ALA A 44 23.53 -35.94 13.46
C ALA A 44 23.81 -34.52 12.94
N GLN A 45 22.85 -33.93 12.23
CA GLN A 45 22.82 -32.52 11.96
C GLN A 45 22.57 -31.82 13.30
N GLU A 46 23.58 -31.13 13.81
CA GLU A 46 23.38 -30.08 14.81
C GLU A 46 22.32 -29.14 14.26
N THR A 47 21.15 -29.17 14.85
CA THR A 47 20.11 -28.17 14.64
C THR A 47 20.66 -26.85 15.16
N LEU A 48 21.18 -26.04 14.24
CA LEU A 48 21.38 -24.61 14.49
C LEU A 48 20.00 -24.06 14.81
N SER A 49 19.76 -23.88 16.10
CA SER A 49 18.63 -23.12 16.62
C SER A 49 18.70 -21.73 15.96
N PRO A 50 17.64 -21.26 15.26
CA PRO A 50 17.67 -19.91 14.74
C PRO A 50 17.86 -18.99 15.93
N ALA A 51 18.93 -18.16 15.89
CA ALA A 51 19.11 -17.08 16.83
C ALA A 51 17.80 -16.28 16.90
N PRO A 52 17.36 -15.83 18.07
CA PRO A 52 16.19 -14.98 18.18
C PRO A 52 16.37 -13.81 17.23
N ALA A 53 15.49 -13.69 16.24
CA ALA A 53 15.45 -12.51 15.39
C ALA A 53 15.29 -11.33 16.35
N GLU A 54 16.32 -10.49 16.45
CA GLU A 54 16.21 -9.21 17.14
C GLU A 54 14.94 -8.55 16.62
N GLN A 55 13.93 -8.48 17.45
CA GLN A 55 12.73 -7.71 17.19
C GLN A 55 13.21 -6.25 17.13
N ARG A 56 13.54 -5.80 15.92
CA ARG A 56 13.73 -4.37 15.68
C ARG A 56 12.42 -3.73 16.08
N GLU A 57 12.43 -2.98 17.17
CA GLU A 57 11.27 -2.22 17.63
C GLU A 57 10.76 -1.43 16.42
N GLN A 58 9.56 -1.78 15.97
CA GLN A 58 8.95 -1.04 14.89
C GLN A 58 8.72 0.39 15.38
N PRO A 59 9.11 1.41 14.62
CA PRO A 59 8.94 2.78 15.04
C PRO A 59 7.47 3.02 15.40
N GLN A 60 7.25 3.61 16.57
CA GLN A 60 5.90 3.92 17.03
C GLN A 60 5.29 4.98 16.13
N LEU A 61 4.09 4.69 15.63
CA LEU A 61 3.33 5.62 14.81
C LEU A 61 2.32 6.39 15.66
N LEU A 62 2.27 7.69 15.43
CA LEU A 62 1.29 8.60 16.01
C LEU A 62 0.19 8.84 14.98
N TYR A 63 -1.06 8.59 15.37
CA TYR A 63 -2.19 8.70 14.48
C TYR A 63 -3.07 9.90 14.83
N ALA A 64 -3.42 10.70 13.83
CA ALA A 64 -4.50 11.66 13.95
C ALA A 64 -5.84 10.93 14.14
N PRO A 65 -6.86 11.54 14.74
CA PRO A 65 -8.21 10.99 14.74
C PRO A 65 -8.79 10.94 13.32
N TRP A 66 -9.77 10.05 13.08
CA TRP A 66 -10.57 10.10 11.87
C TRP A 66 -11.37 11.41 11.81
N THR A 67 -11.24 12.13 10.72
CA THR A 67 -11.84 13.43 10.53
C THR A 67 -12.62 13.47 9.22
N LYS A 68 -13.83 14.01 9.22
CA LYS A 68 -14.65 14.22 8.02
C LYS A 68 -14.72 15.70 7.68
N VAL A 69 -14.31 16.04 6.48
CA VAL A 69 -14.43 17.41 5.93
C VAL A 69 -15.22 17.35 4.65
N CYS A 70 -16.22 18.21 4.51
CA CYS A 70 -17.00 18.30 3.28
C CYS A 70 -16.76 19.66 2.62
N GLN A 71 -16.62 19.65 1.30
CA GLN A 71 -16.39 20.84 0.48
C GLN A 71 -17.40 20.86 -0.66
N THR A 72 -17.77 22.07 -1.08
CA THR A 72 -18.58 22.28 -2.28
C THR A 72 -17.63 22.52 -3.44
N SER A 73 -17.76 21.75 -4.52
CA SER A 73 -17.00 21.97 -5.75
C SER A 73 -17.35 23.35 -6.32
N PRO A 74 -16.36 24.13 -6.81
CA PRO A 74 -16.58 25.43 -7.44
C PRO A 74 -17.16 25.34 -8.87
N GLU A 75 -17.51 24.16 -9.37
CA GLU A 75 -18.06 23.95 -10.71
C GLU A 75 -19.48 24.51 -10.89
N PRO A 76 -19.94 24.71 -12.15
CA PRO A 76 -21.28 25.27 -12.44
C PRO A 76 -22.46 24.52 -11.81
N ASN A 77 -22.27 23.22 -11.50
CA ASN A 77 -23.17 22.41 -10.68
C ASN A 77 -22.45 22.01 -9.40
N PRO A 78 -22.57 22.80 -8.33
CA PRO A 78 -21.83 22.55 -7.09
C PRO A 78 -22.23 21.18 -6.52
N LYS A 79 -21.24 20.30 -6.41
CA LYS A 79 -21.38 18.99 -5.77
C LYS A 79 -20.70 19.05 -4.43
N HIS A 80 -21.36 18.54 -3.40
CA HIS A 80 -20.74 18.31 -2.12
C HIS A 80 -19.89 17.05 -2.19
N VAL A 81 -18.63 17.17 -1.77
CA VAL A 81 -17.70 16.05 -1.67
C VAL A 81 -17.19 15.99 -0.26
N CYS A 82 -17.39 14.84 0.38
CA CYS A 82 -16.90 14.60 1.73
C CYS A 82 -15.63 13.75 1.70
N PHE A 83 -14.67 14.12 2.52
CA PHE A 83 -13.39 13.46 2.71
C PHE A 83 -13.33 12.97 4.15
N THR A 84 -13.32 11.66 4.35
CA THR A 84 -13.15 11.07 5.68
C THR A 84 -11.77 10.44 5.73
N GLY A 85 -10.86 11.02 6.51
CA GLY A 85 -9.46 10.64 6.46
C GLY A 85 -8.76 10.57 7.81
N LYS A 86 -7.62 9.87 7.82
CA LYS A 86 -6.71 9.71 8.94
C LYS A 86 -5.28 9.57 8.42
N GLY A 87 -4.33 10.14 9.15
CA GLY A 87 -2.90 10.01 8.86
C GLY A 87 -2.14 9.42 10.04
N GLY A 88 -1.03 8.74 9.75
CA GLY A 88 -0.04 8.28 10.71
C GLY A 88 1.33 8.88 10.43
N ARG A 89 2.06 9.23 11.48
CA ARG A 89 3.38 9.86 11.44
C ARG A 89 4.35 9.16 12.36
N LEU A 90 5.62 9.25 12.05
CA LEU A 90 6.70 8.92 12.99
C LEU A 90 6.75 9.95 14.12
N GLU A 91 7.44 9.62 15.21
CA GLU A 91 7.73 10.57 16.30
C GLU A 91 8.53 11.80 15.83
N SER A 92 9.27 11.68 14.73
CA SER A 92 9.94 12.79 14.05
C SER A 92 8.97 13.79 13.39
N GLY A 93 7.68 13.43 13.28
CA GLY A 93 6.66 14.20 12.56
C GLY A 93 6.53 13.84 11.08
N GLU A 94 7.40 12.98 10.55
CA GLU A 94 7.35 12.53 9.16
C GLU A 94 6.09 11.69 8.87
N PRO A 95 5.30 12.03 7.84
CA PRO A 95 4.11 11.26 7.47
C PRO A 95 4.52 9.94 6.83
N VAL A 96 3.95 8.82 7.29
CA VAL A 96 4.25 7.48 6.76
C VAL A 96 3.05 6.74 6.21
N VAL A 97 1.84 7.15 6.57
CA VAL A 97 0.62 6.56 6.03
C VAL A 97 -0.52 7.55 6.08
N GLY A 98 -1.37 7.51 5.08
CA GLY A 98 -2.64 8.22 5.07
C GLY A 98 -3.70 7.39 4.39
N ALA A 99 -4.95 7.57 4.81
CA ALA A 99 -6.09 7.03 4.11
C ALA A 99 -7.24 8.05 4.12
N VAL A 100 -7.88 8.24 2.98
CA VAL A 100 -9.00 9.15 2.80
C VAL A 100 -10.06 8.47 1.96
N VAL A 101 -11.26 8.34 2.48
CA VAL A 101 -12.44 7.99 1.67
C VAL A 101 -13.03 9.27 1.10
N ILE A 102 -13.05 9.36 -0.22
CA ILE A 102 -13.61 10.45 -1.01
C ILE A 102 -15.01 10.03 -1.44
N ALA A 103 -16.02 10.70 -0.95
CA ALA A 103 -17.41 10.37 -1.17
C ALA A 103 -18.17 11.60 -1.74
N PRO A 104 -18.33 11.69 -3.07
CA PRO A 104 -19.17 12.72 -3.68
C PRO A 104 -20.65 12.45 -3.34
N GLU A 105 -21.36 13.49 -2.94
CA GLU A 105 -22.79 13.38 -2.61
C GLU A 105 -23.61 12.99 -3.86
N GLY A 106 -24.56 12.07 -3.68
CA GLY A 106 -25.41 11.58 -4.76
C GLY A 106 -24.71 10.69 -5.79
N GLN A 107 -23.46 10.29 -5.55
CA GLN A 107 -22.75 9.33 -6.39
C GLN A 107 -22.53 8.01 -5.64
N GLU A 108 -22.78 6.90 -6.35
CA GLU A 108 -22.50 5.56 -5.82
C GLU A 108 -21.00 5.29 -5.71
N LYS A 109 -20.20 5.87 -6.63
CA LYS A 109 -18.76 5.65 -6.68
C LYS A 109 -18.03 6.48 -5.64
N LYS A 110 -17.41 5.79 -4.71
CA LYS A 110 -16.51 6.35 -3.71
C LYS A 110 -15.08 5.87 -4.02
N VAL A 111 -14.09 6.61 -3.58
CA VAL A 111 -12.68 6.28 -3.76
C VAL A 111 -12.00 6.24 -2.40
N LEU A 112 -11.30 5.17 -2.10
CA LEU A 112 -10.34 5.12 -1.02
C LEU A 112 -8.96 5.47 -1.60
N ARG A 113 -8.42 6.62 -1.21
CA ARG A 113 -7.06 7.01 -1.50
C ARG A 113 -6.17 6.69 -0.32
N VAL A 114 -5.13 5.90 -0.55
CA VAL A 114 -4.08 5.68 0.45
C VAL A 114 -2.81 6.41 0.03
N THR A 115 -2.03 6.84 1.02
CA THR A 115 -0.74 7.48 0.82
C THR A 115 0.31 6.69 1.58
N VAL A 116 1.43 6.40 0.93
CA VAL A 116 2.61 5.76 1.51
C VAL A 116 3.83 6.67 1.32
N PRO A 117 4.93 6.49 2.08
CA PRO A 117 6.12 7.33 1.94
C PRO A 117 6.72 7.24 0.54
N LEU A 118 7.57 8.19 0.20
CA LEU A 118 8.46 8.07 -0.96
C LEU A 118 9.44 6.90 -0.77
N GLY A 119 10.10 6.47 -1.84
CA GLY A 119 11.01 5.32 -1.79
C GLY A 119 10.30 3.97 -1.95
N VAL A 120 9.13 3.97 -2.59
CA VAL A 120 8.39 2.77 -2.95
C VAL A 120 8.56 2.45 -4.44
N SER A 121 8.59 1.15 -4.77
CA SER A 121 8.58 0.66 -6.14
C SER A 121 7.17 0.79 -6.73
N LEU A 122 7.02 1.57 -7.80
CA LEU A 122 5.71 1.89 -8.37
C LEU A 122 5.05 0.74 -9.16
N PRO A 123 5.79 -0.07 -9.95
CA PRO A 123 5.18 -1.09 -10.83
C PRO A 123 4.31 -2.12 -10.11
N PRO A 124 4.66 -2.65 -8.90
CA PRO A 124 3.82 -3.61 -8.21
C PRO A 124 2.55 -2.99 -7.59
N GLY A 125 2.47 -1.65 -7.50
CA GLY A 125 1.36 -0.96 -6.85
C GLY A 125 1.33 -1.14 -5.33
N THR A 126 0.15 -0.92 -4.76
CA THR A 126 -0.14 -1.08 -3.33
C THR A 126 -1.17 -2.18 -3.10
N ARG A 127 -1.29 -2.62 -1.85
CA ARG A 127 -2.37 -3.48 -1.38
C ARG A 127 -2.96 -2.91 -0.10
N VAL A 128 -4.27 -3.04 0.03
CA VAL A 128 -5.00 -2.72 1.25
C VAL A 128 -5.66 -3.98 1.78
N ILE A 129 -5.49 -4.24 3.07
CA ILE A 129 -6.07 -5.39 3.76
C ILE A 129 -6.77 -4.85 5.01
N ILE A 130 -8.04 -5.22 5.20
CA ILE A 130 -8.76 -4.93 6.43
C ILE A 130 -8.69 -6.17 7.32
N ASP A 131 -8.06 -6.03 8.49
CA ASP A 131 -7.80 -7.13 9.43
C ASP A 131 -7.15 -8.34 8.72
N GLU A 132 -7.78 -9.49 8.70
CA GLU A 132 -7.35 -10.71 8.01
C GLU A 132 -8.10 -10.93 6.69
N GLY A 133 -8.75 -9.89 6.15
CA GLY A 133 -9.54 -9.96 4.93
C GLY A 133 -8.71 -10.18 3.65
N GLN A 134 -9.40 -10.23 2.52
CA GLN A 134 -8.72 -10.39 1.23
C GLN A 134 -7.97 -9.12 0.82
N PRO A 135 -6.73 -9.24 0.33
CA PRO A 135 -5.97 -8.12 -0.17
C PRO A 135 -6.62 -7.51 -1.41
N MET A 136 -6.77 -6.21 -1.42
CA MET A 136 -7.14 -5.45 -2.61
C MET A 136 -5.90 -4.77 -3.17
N ALA A 137 -5.65 -4.94 -4.46
CA ALA A 137 -4.53 -4.30 -5.15
C ALA A 137 -4.98 -3.00 -5.81
N GLY A 138 -4.11 -1.98 -5.80
CA GLY A 138 -4.34 -0.70 -6.45
C GLY A 138 -3.06 -0.12 -7.04
N PRO A 139 -3.12 0.47 -8.24
CA PRO A 139 -1.97 1.13 -8.83
C PRO A 139 -1.70 2.47 -8.13
N TYR A 140 -0.45 2.91 -8.15
CA TYR A 140 -0.13 4.29 -7.81
C TYR A 140 -0.67 5.23 -8.89
N VAL A 141 -1.33 6.31 -8.47
CA VAL A 141 -1.89 7.32 -9.38
C VAL A 141 -1.00 8.56 -9.47
N MET A 142 -0.28 8.88 -8.40
CA MET A 142 0.67 10.00 -8.36
C MET A 142 1.61 9.90 -7.18
N CYS A 143 2.77 10.56 -7.30
CA CYS A 143 3.66 10.83 -6.17
C CYS A 143 3.88 12.34 -6.07
N VAL A 144 3.83 12.85 -4.85
CA VAL A 144 4.11 14.25 -4.49
C VAL A 144 5.13 14.25 -3.34
N PRO A 145 5.70 15.40 -2.94
CA PRO A 145 6.65 15.45 -1.82
C PRO A 145 6.13 14.82 -0.51
N GLY A 146 4.82 14.75 -0.32
CA GLY A 146 4.18 14.13 0.86
C GLY A 146 3.97 12.61 0.77
N GLY A 147 4.37 11.96 -0.34
CA GLY A 147 4.22 10.51 -0.53
C GLY A 147 3.61 10.11 -1.87
N CYS A 148 3.52 8.80 -2.10
CA CYS A 148 2.88 8.21 -3.27
C CYS A 148 1.45 7.77 -2.94
N MET A 149 0.51 8.08 -3.80
CA MET A 149 -0.91 7.85 -3.62
C MET A 149 -1.41 6.75 -4.54
N ALA A 150 -2.27 5.88 -4.01
CA ALA A 150 -2.97 4.86 -4.76
C ALA A 150 -4.47 4.95 -4.48
N ASP A 151 -5.27 4.75 -5.52
CA ASP A 151 -6.72 4.86 -5.46
C ASP A 151 -7.37 3.48 -5.64
N TYR A 152 -8.41 3.26 -4.85
CA TYR A 152 -9.23 2.05 -4.87
C TYR A 152 -10.69 2.45 -5.05
N GLU A 153 -11.38 1.78 -5.95
CA GLU A 153 -12.84 1.90 -6.03
C GLU A 153 -13.46 1.24 -4.79
N VAL A 154 -14.32 1.97 -4.10
CA VAL A 154 -14.88 1.55 -2.81
C VAL A 154 -16.31 1.08 -3.00
N SER A 155 -16.55 -0.20 -2.73
CA SER A 155 -17.89 -0.76 -2.59
C SER A 155 -18.47 -0.52 -1.19
N ASP A 156 -19.78 -0.67 -1.04
CA ASP A 156 -20.42 -0.59 0.28
C ASP A 156 -19.96 -1.72 1.21
N GLU A 157 -19.54 -2.87 0.66
CA GLU A 157 -18.92 -3.97 1.40
C GLU A 157 -17.59 -3.56 2.03
N LEU A 158 -16.73 -2.85 1.28
CA LEU A 158 -15.48 -2.34 1.80
C LEU A 158 -15.71 -1.31 2.90
N ILE A 159 -16.66 -0.38 2.71
CA ILE A 159 -17.04 0.56 3.76
C ILE A 159 -17.54 -0.18 4.99
N GLY A 160 -18.37 -1.22 4.80
CA GLY A 160 -18.84 -2.09 5.87
C GLY A 160 -17.71 -2.79 6.62
N ALA A 161 -16.71 -3.29 5.89
CA ALA A 161 -15.51 -3.90 6.47
C ALA A 161 -14.68 -2.86 7.26
N MET A 162 -14.46 -1.67 6.70
CA MET A 162 -13.75 -0.58 7.40
C MET A 162 -14.47 -0.12 8.68
N LYS A 163 -15.81 -0.11 8.68
CA LYS A 163 -16.60 0.28 9.86
C LYS A 163 -16.55 -0.74 11.00
N LYS A 164 -16.40 -2.02 10.68
CA LYS A 164 -16.38 -3.13 11.64
C LYS A 164 -14.97 -3.57 12.00
N GLY A 165 -14.01 -3.32 11.13
CA GLY A 165 -12.62 -3.72 11.26
C GLY A 165 -11.88 -2.93 12.32
N GLN A 166 -10.75 -3.47 12.73
CA GLN A 166 -9.86 -2.87 13.73
C GLN A 166 -8.68 -2.16 13.08
N THR A 167 -8.11 -2.76 12.04
CA THR A 167 -6.89 -2.24 11.40
C THR A 167 -6.94 -2.41 9.89
N MET A 168 -6.58 -1.36 9.19
CA MET A 168 -6.27 -1.41 7.76
C MET A 168 -4.77 -1.48 7.59
N HIS A 169 -4.27 -2.48 6.89
CA HIS A 169 -2.87 -2.61 6.51
C HIS A 169 -2.67 -2.07 5.10
N VAL A 170 -1.87 -1.01 4.98
CA VAL A 170 -1.45 -0.47 3.69
C VAL A 170 -0.08 -1.05 3.37
N GLN A 171 0.01 -1.82 2.28
CA GLN A 171 1.21 -2.53 1.88
C GLN A 171 1.78 -1.99 0.57
N GLY A 172 3.08 -2.03 0.45
CA GLY A 172 3.83 -1.70 -0.75
C GLY A 172 5.14 -2.46 -0.80
N ILE A 173 5.94 -2.20 -1.83
CA ILE A 173 7.31 -2.71 -1.98
C ILE A 173 8.24 -1.50 -1.94
N ASN A 174 9.28 -1.54 -1.11
CA ASN A 174 10.29 -0.49 -1.07
C ASN A 174 11.27 -0.60 -2.25
N GLU A 175 12.15 0.39 -2.43
CA GLU A 175 13.17 0.39 -3.49
C GLU A 175 14.16 -0.78 -3.40
N ALA A 176 14.36 -1.35 -2.21
CA ALA A 176 15.16 -2.55 -2.00
C ALA A 176 14.42 -3.86 -2.34
N GLY A 177 13.19 -3.78 -2.88
CA GLY A 177 12.37 -4.94 -3.23
C GLY A 177 11.73 -5.64 -2.02
N GLN A 178 11.77 -5.04 -0.83
CA GLN A 178 11.22 -5.64 0.38
C GLN A 178 9.77 -5.19 0.59
N PRO A 179 8.87 -6.10 1.04
CA PRO A 179 7.51 -5.73 1.38
C PRO A 179 7.50 -4.84 2.63
N ILE A 180 6.72 -3.77 2.57
CA ILE A 180 6.38 -2.93 3.72
C ILE A 180 4.90 -3.08 4.02
N SER A 181 4.53 -3.05 5.29
CA SER A 181 3.13 -3.09 5.75
C SER A 181 2.96 -2.08 6.88
N ILE A 182 2.14 -1.09 6.65
CA ILE A 182 1.92 0.01 7.60
C ILE A 182 0.49 -0.10 8.12
N PRO A 183 0.31 -0.36 9.42
CA PRO A 183 -1.02 -0.44 10.02
C PRO A 183 -1.65 0.96 10.13
N LEU A 184 -2.96 1.03 9.94
CA LEU A 184 -3.77 2.23 10.17
C LEU A 184 -5.02 1.82 10.97
N PRO A 185 -5.14 2.24 12.24
CA PRO A 185 -6.26 1.86 13.09
C PRO A 185 -7.60 2.40 12.56
N LEU A 186 -8.63 1.55 12.52
CA LEU A 186 -9.98 1.89 12.06
C LEU A 186 -10.91 2.32 13.19
N ALA A 187 -10.44 2.31 14.44
CA ALA A 187 -11.21 2.84 15.56
C ALA A 187 -11.77 4.23 15.25
N GLU A 188 -13.05 4.47 15.54
CA GLU A 188 -13.79 5.70 15.27
C GLU A 188 -14.05 6.02 13.76
N PHE A 189 -13.63 5.17 12.83
CA PHE A 189 -13.92 5.38 11.40
C PHE A 189 -15.42 5.45 11.12
N ALA A 190 -16.20 4.50 11.65
CA ALA A 190 -17.64 4.47 11.45
C ALA A 190 -18.31 5.76 11.93
N LYS A 191 -17.93 6.23 13.12
CA LYS A 191 -18.46 7.47 13.69
C LYS A 191 -18.12 8.70 12.87
N ALA A 192 -16.88 8.79 12.36
CA ALA A 192 -16.47 9.90 11.51
C ALA A 192 -17.16 9.83 10.13
N PHE A 193 -17.24 8.64 9.53
CA PHE A 193 -17.81 8.46 8.20
C PHE A 193 -19.33 8.72 8.16
N ASP A 194 -20.08 8.20 9.13
CA ASP A 194 -21.55 8.33 9.20
C ASP A 194 -21.99 9.64 9.87
N GLY A 195 -21.13 10.21 10.70
CA GLY A 195 -21.41 11.45 11.44
C GLY A 195 -21.42 12.70 10.54
N PRO A 196 -21.77 13.85 11.13
CA PRO A 196 -21.68 15.14 10.47
C PRO A 196 -20.21 15.51 10.17
N PRO A 197 -19.97 16.47 9.27
CA PRO A 197 -18.63 17.02 9.08
C PRO A 197 -18.05 17.56 10.40
N SER A 198 -16.76 17.34 10.60
CA SER A 198 -16.04 17.86 11.76
C SER A 198 -16.04 19.38 11.75
N ASP A 199 -16.21 20.00 12.90
CA ASP A 199 -16.06 21.44 13.04
C ASP A 199 -14.60 21.83 12.68
N PRO A 200 -14.38 22.80 11.79
CA PRO A 200 -13.04 23.25 11.42
C PRO A 200 -12.18 23.67 12.63
N LYS A 201 -12.79 24.26 13.66
CA LYS A 201 -12.08 24.62 14.89
C LYS A 201 -11.57 23.40 15.63
N THR A 202 -12.39 22.35 15.72
CA THR A 202 -12.00 21.08 16.35
C THR A 202 -10.87 20.42 15.58
N VAL A 203 -10.89 20.46 14.24
CA VAL A 203 -9.82 19.92 13.39
C VAL A 203 -8.49 20.64 13.64
N VAL A 204 -8.53 21.97 13.68
CA VAL A 204 -7.34 22.79 13.96
C VAL A 204 -6.77 22.52 15.35
N GLU A 205 -7.64 22.39 16.35
CA GLU A 205 -7.22 22.06 17.71
C GLU A 205 -6.58 20.68 17.81
N GLN A 206 -7.17 19.67 17.18
CA GLN A 206 -6.61 18.33 17.12
C GLN A 206 -5.24 18.29 16.43
N GLN A 207 -5.08 19.05 15.34
CA GLN A 207 -3.79 19.18 14.66
C GLN A 207 -2.74 19.84 15.56
N LYS A 208 -3.12 20.88 16.29
CA LYS A 208 -2.24 21.54 17.25
C LYS A 208 -1.81 20.59 18.37
N GLN A 209 -2.74 19.86 18.98
CA GLN A 209 -2.44 18.89 20.01
C GLN A 209 -1.48 17.79 19.51
N LEU A 210 -1.72 17.27 18.30
CA LEU A 210 -0.82 16.29 17.69
C LEU A 210 0.57 16.88 17.48
N GLN A 211 0.67 18.11 17.03
CA GLN A 211 1.96 18.78 16.83
C GLN A 211 2.72 19.03 18.13
N GLU A 212 2.02 19.41 19.19
CA GLU A 212 2.60 19.56 20.52
C GLU A 212 3.10 18.20 21.07
N GLU A 213 2.35 17.12 20.88
CA GLU A 213 2.77 15.79 21.27
C GLU A 213 4.02 15.33 20.49
N LEU A 214 4.07 15.57 19.18
CA LEU A 214 5.23 15.28 18.33
C LEU A 214 6.47 16.04 18.81
N GLN A 215 6.34 17.32 19.10
CA GLN A 215 7.45 18.14 19.61
C GLN A 215 7.98 17.60 20.94
N LYS A 216 7.08 17.29 21.88
CA LYS A 216 7.43 16.71 23.16
C LYS A 216 8.21 15.40 23.02
N ARG A 217 7.74 14.48 22.17
CA ARG A 217 8.40 13.20 21.92
C ARG A 217 9.77 13.38 21.24
N ALA A 218 9.87 14.29 20.28
CA ALA A 218 11.14 14.62 19.64
C ALA A 218 12.17 15.17 20.64
N GLU A 219 11.75 16.03 21.58
CA GLU A 219 12.63 16.54 22.66
C GLU A 219 13.06 15.40 23.61
N GLU A 220 12.14 14.51 23.99
CA GLU A 220 12.45 13.36 24.83
C GLU A 220 13.44 12.41 24.15
N ALA A 221 13.24 12.13 22.86
CA ALA A 221 14.16 11.31 22.07
C ALA A 221 15.55 11.95 21.98
N ARG A 222 15.62 13.27 21.76
CA ARG A 222 16.89 14.00 21.74
C ARG A 222 17.62 13.93 23.08
N LYS A 223 16.93 14.14 24.20
CA LYS A 223 17.50 14.03 25.55
C LYS A 223 18.04 12.63 25.84
N LYS A 224 17.34 11.58 25.39
CA LYS A 224 17.82 10.19 25.52
C LYS A 224 19.12 9.95 24.74
N LEU A 225 19.22 10.48 23.52
CA LEU A 225 20.42 10.37 22.68
C LEU A 225 21.61 11.12 23.30
N GLU A 226 21.40 12.35 23.78
CA GLU A 226 22.42 13.14 24.46
C GLU A 226 22.91 12.44 25.73
N GLY A 227 22.00 11.86 26.53
CA GLY A 227 22.35 11.08 27.72
C GLY A 227 23.14 9.78 27.43
N ALA A 228 22.82 9.13 26.28
CA ALA A 228 23.55 7.92 25.87
C ALA A 228 24.98 8.22 25.38
N GLN A 229 25.20 9.39 24.77
CA GLN A 229 26.55 9.81 24.33
C GLN A 229 27.46 10.26 25.46
N THR A 230 26.92 10.66 26.60
CA THR A 230 27.69 11.11 27.79
C THR A 230 27.97 9.99 28.79
N ALA A 231 27.45 8.78 28.57
CA ALA A 231 27.74 7.63 29.42
C ALA A 231 29.18 7.13 29.20
N PRO A 232 30.01 6.93 30.25
CA PRO A 232 31.37 6.43 30.11
C PRO A 232 31.37 5.02 29.53
N PRO A 233 32.34 4.65 28.67
CA PRO A 233 32.44 3.29 28.12
C PRO A 233 32.64 2.30 29.28
N ARG A 234 31.83 1.23 29.27
CA ARG A 234 31.95 0.11 30.21
C ARG A 234 33.12 -0.81 29.85
#